data_2279d5bc20c2dc40d8e3b17f37bdf6f9
#
_entry.id   2279d5bc20c2dc40d8e3b17f37bdf6f9
#
_cell.length_a   1.000
_cell.length_b   1.000
_cell.length_c   1.000
_cell.angle_alpha   90.00
_cell.angle_beta   90.00
_cell.angle_gamma   90.00
#
_symmetry.space_group_name_H-M   'P 1'
#
loop_
_entity.id
_entity.type
_entity.pdbx_description
1 polymer ?
#
loop_
_entity_poly.entity_id
_entity_poly.type
_entity_poly.pdbx_seq_one_letter_code
_entity_poly.pdbx_strand_id
1 'polypeptide(L)'
;DLSLAFAFGAGIATLLIAHRKNFRFLGAISLPLAALILVLARFIGGEIANLPPVLDSYWRPIHVGTASLSYGVALVCFALAVVYLLKDNVKTEAMAVFTSVFALVVFATVSRFSVFAPSTFGTYGVSTFLSTYAGGRSALPLKADLPYVGWFIVASAALLAGASVLFARYVYREDETSRTWGHRLLKLALVAQGLGILTLVSQVKSLTDVASRVGRHSYAQFGQWMLEQQGMAAQQAAAVPVGVLEKQAASFVQANGDKLFLSLNANPVELSALLTAFVGTLFVVIFSFRTERLRAALPSLEKVDSLMYKTAGLTFAGLALLLITGAVWANESWGRYWGWDPKEVGALVAWLTYGAFLHVRISRGWTGRPAAYFAIVAFLFIIFTYLGVSYLLPGLHSYA
;
A
#
# COMPACT_ATOMS: atom_id res chain seq x y z
N ASP A 1 2.16 15.14 -0.86
CA ASP A 1 1.47 15.99 0.15
C ASP A 1 0.55 15.16 1.05
N LEU A 2 -0.37 14.35 0.52
CA LEU A 2 -1.32 13.58 1.34
C LEU A 2 -0.61 12.56 2.26
N SER A 3 0.48 11.93 1.81
CA SER A 3 1.27 11.00 2.62
C SER A 3 1.94 11.70 3.80
N LEU A 4 2.49 12.90 3.58
CA LEU A 4 3.07 13.73 4.63
C LEU A 4 2.00 14.15 5.64
N ALA A 5 0.85 14.58 5.14
CA ALA A 5 -0.29 14.96 5.95
C ALA A 5 -0.82 13.79 6.78
N PHE A 6 -0.90 12.59 6.21
CA PHE A 6 -1.28 11.37 6.94
C PHE A 6 -0.28 11.02 8.05
N ALA A 7 1.02 11.03 7.76
CA ALA A 7 2.05 10.76 8.76
C ALA A 7 2.01 11.79 9.91
N PHE A 8 1.77 13.06 9.60
CA PHE A 8 1.59 14.13 10.58
C PHE A 8 0.35 13.89 11.45
N GLY A 9 -0.81 13.59 10.84
CA GLY A 9 -2.03 13.25 11.57
C GLY A 9 -1.87 12.03 12.49
N ALA A 10 -1.19 10.99 12.01
CA ALA A 10 -0.86 9.80 12.80
C ALA A 10 0.07 10.14 13.98
N GLY A 11 1.07 11.00 13.76
CA GLY A 11 1.97 11.49 14.80
C GLY A 11 1.23 12.26 15.89
N ILE A 12 0.39 13.23 15.51
CA ILE A 12 -0.42 14.01 16.46
C ILE A 12 -1.38 13.12 17.23
N ALA A 13 -2.15 12.25 16.55
CA ALA A 13 -3.10 11.36 17.21
C ALA A 13 -2.39 10.44 18.24
N THR A 14 -1.22 9.92 17.83
CA THR A 14 -0.38 9.08 18.71
C THR A 14 0.10 9.87 19.92
N LEU A 15 0.60 11.09 19.73
CA LEU A 15 1.14 11.94 20.79
C LEU A 15 0.06 12.27 21.82
N LEU A 16 -1.12 12.69 21.36
CA LEU A 16 -2.25 13.05 22.24
C LEU A 16 -2.71 11.87 23.09
N ILE A 17 -2.71 10.66 22.54
CA ILE A 17 -3.14 9.45 23.26
C ILE A 17 -2.00 8.92 24.14
N ALA A 18 -0.77 8.89 23.63
CA ALA A 18 0.41 8.40 24.34
C ALA A 18 0.84 9.30 25.53
N HIS A 19 0.39 10.55 25.55
CA HIS A 19 0.63 11.46 26.68
C HIS A 19 0.06 10.88 28.01
N ARG A 20 -0.98 10.07 27.93
CA ARG A 20 -1.46 9.28 29.07
C ARG A 20 -0.48 8.17 29.39
N LYS A 21 0.06 8.15 30.64
CA LYS A 21 1.18 7.30 31.09
C LYS A 21 1.10 5.82 30.67
N ASN A 22 -0.11 5.25 30.57
CA ASN A 22 -0.32 3.83 30.26
C ASN A 22 -0.41 3.50 28.76
N PHE A 23 -0.31 4.49 27.84
CA PHE A 23 -0.50 4.29 26.40
C PHE A 23 0.73 4.64 25.55
N ARG A 24 1.89 4.85 26.17
CA ARG A 24 3.15 5.14 25.47
C ARG A 24 3.57 4.04 24.49
N PHE A 25 3.15 2.79 24.73
CA PHE A 25 3.43 1.66 23.86
C PHE A 25 2.81 1.83 22.45
N LEU A 26 1.74 2.63 22.29
CA LEU A 26 1.15 2.92 20.99
C LEU A 26 2.18 3.55 20.05
N GLY A 27 3.06 4.37 20.56
CA GLY A 27 4.16 4.94 19.79
C GLY A 27 5.08 3.89 19.18
N ALA A 28 5.24 2.73 19.82
CA ALA A 28 6.05 1.64 19.29
C ALA A 28 5.44 0.97 18.04
N ILE A 29 4.15 1.16 17.78
CA ILE A 29 3.44 0.62 16.62
C ILE A 29 3.16 1.73 15.59
N SER A 30 2.53 2.82 16.05
CA SER A 30 2.07 3.89 15.15
C SER A 30 3.20 4.75 14.59
N LEU A 31 4.27 5.03 15.35
CA LEU A 31 5.39 5.84 14.86
C LEU A 31 6.22 5.13 13.78
N PRO A 32 6.57 3.83 13.88
CA PRO A 32 7.20 3.14 12.77
C PRO A 32 6.34 3.09 11.50
N LEU A 33 5.02 2.95 11.63
CA LEU A 33 4.10 3.01 10.49
C LEU A 33 4.04 4.42 9.89
N ALA A 34 3.99 5.47 10.72
CA ALA A 34 4.07 6.85 10.25
C ALA A 34 5.42 7.14 9.58
N ALA A 35 6.53 6.67 10.17
CA ALA A 35 7.86 6.78 9.57
C ALA A 35 7.94 6.06 8.22
N LEU A 36 7.33 4.88 8.11
CA LEU A 36 7.22 4.17 6.84
C LEU A 36 6.51 5.02 5.79
N ILE A 37 5.38 5.64 6.13
CA ILE A 37 4.65 6.55 5.23
C ILE A 37 5.53 7.72 4.79
N LEU A 38 6.35 8.29 5.69
CA LEU A 38 7.30 9.35 5.34
C LEU A 38 8.41 8.88 4.40
N VAL A 39 8.97 7.70 4.66
CA VAL A 39 9.96 7.08 3.76
C VAL A 39 9.36 6.86 2.38
N LEU A 40 8.13 6.34 2.31
CA LEU A 40 7.40 6.17 1.06
C LEU A 40 7.16 7.51 0.34
N ALA A 41 6.73 8.53 1.06
CA ALA A 41 6.57 9.87 0.50
C ALA A 41 7.88 10.43 -0.10
N ARG A 42 9.03 10.13 0.51
CA ARG A 42 10.35 10.53 -0.01
C ARG A 42 10.72 9.81 -1.31
N PHE A 43 10.29 8.55 -1.46
CA PHE A 43 10.51 7.78 -2.69
C PHE A 43 9.56 8.17 -3.83
N ILE A 44 8.36 8.67 -3.51
CA ILE A 44 7.38 9.14 -4.50
C ILE A 44 7.89 10.36 -5.28
N GLY A 45 8.92 11.04 -4.78
CA GLY A 45 9.55 12.17 -5.43
C GLY A 45 9.19 13.51 -4.78
N GLY A 46 10.15 14.41 -4.76
CA GLY A 46 10.00 15.76 -4.22
C GLY A 46 9.80 16.83 -5.30
N GLU A 47 9.49 16.44 -6.55
CA GLU A 47 9.20 17.40 -7.59
C GLU A 47 7.85 18.06 -7.31
N ILE A 48 7.87 19.37 -7.13
CA ILE A 48 6.65 20.17 -7.00
C ILE A 48 6.03 20.25 -8.39
N ALA A 49 5.09 19.34 -8.68
CA ALA A 49 4.26 19.48 -9.87
C ALA A 49 3.26 20.62 -9.66
N ASN A 50 3.13 21.49 -10.66
CA ASN A 50 2.08 22.50 -10.65
C ASN A 50 0.72 21.81 -10.61
N LEU A 51 -0.06 22.14 -9.59
CA LEU A 51 -1.41 21.62 -9.48
C LEU A 51 -2.27 22.17 -10.63
N PRO A 52 -3.11 21.34 -11.27
CA PRO A 52 -4.08 21.86 -12.22
C PRO A 52 -4.91 23.01 -11.58
N PRO A 53 -5.08 24.16 -12.25
CA PRO A 53 -5.77 25.31 -11.66
C PRO A 53 -7.17 25.00 -11.13
N VAL A 54 -7.86 24.04 -11.73
CA VAL A 54 -9.19 23.57 -11.30
C VAL A 54 -9.20 22.95 -9.91
N LEU A 55 -8.05 22.47 -9.43
CA LEU A 55 -7.88 21.86 -8.11
C LEU A 55 -7.35 22.84 -7.07
N ASP A 56 -6.96 24.05 -7.47
CA ASP A 56 -6.46 25.08 -6.58
C ASP A 56 -7.65 25.84 -5.93
N SER A 57 -8.04 25.37 -4.77
CA SER A 57 -9.21 25.81 -4.03
C SER A 57 -8.86 25.97 -2.54
N TYR A 58 -9.51 26.92 -1.90
CA TYR A 58 -9.44 27.11 -0.45
C TYR A 58 -9.90 25.85 0.33
N TRP A 59 -10.79 25.03 -0.24
CA TRP A 59 -11.29 23.80 0.38
C TRP A 59 -10.28 22.67 0.37
N ARG A 60 -9.31 22.69 -0.54
CA ARG A 60 -8.29 21.63 -0.62
C ARG A 60 -7.52 21.43 0.69
N PRO A 61 -6.88 22.46 1.29
CA PRO A 61 -6.17 22.27 2.57
C PRO A 61 -7.08 21.84 3.71
N ILE A 62 -8.34 22.31 3.74
CA ILE A 62 -9.34 21.91 4.75
C ILE A 62 -9.66 20.42 4.59
N HIS A 63 -9.98 19.99 3.38
CA HIS A 63 -10.29 18.56 3.08
C HIS A 63 -9.10 17.66 3.37
N VAL A 64 -7.91 17.99 2.88
CA VAL A 64 -6.68 17.20 3.11
C VAL A 64 -6.30 17.16 4.59
N GLY A 65 -6.45 18.28 5.32
CA GLY A 65 -6.22 18.34 6.76
C GLY A 65 -7.21 17.45 7.53
N THR A 66 -8.49 17.48 7.17
CA THR A 66 -9.52 16.64 7.77
C THR A 66 -9.26 15.15 7.49
N ALA A 67 -8.88 14.81 6.25
CA ALA A 67 -8.49 13.45 5.86
C ALA A 67 -7.29 12.96 6.68
N SER A 68 -6.27 13.78 6.80
CA SER A 68 -5.03 13.52 7.54
C SER A 68 -5.29 13.15 8.99
N LEU A 69 -6.05 13.99 9.70
CA LEU A 69 -6.40 13.75 11.10
C LEU A 69 -7.26 12.49 11.27
N SER A 70 -8.25 12.32 10.40
CA SER A 70 -9.17 11.17 10.45
C SER A 70 -8.43 9.85 10.24
N TYR A 71 -7.55 9.79 9.24
CA TYR A 71 -6.73 8.61 8.95
C TYR A 71 -5.69 8.35 10.04
N GLY A 72 -5.14 9.42 10.64
CA GLY A 72 -4.23 9.30 11.78
C GLY A 72 -4.90 8.67 13.00
N VAL A 73 -6.12 9.10 13.34
CA VAL A 73 -6.91 8.50 14.44
C VAL A 73 -7.30 7.06 14.11
N ALA A 74 -7.65 6.78 12.85
CA ALA A 74 -7.95 5.42 12.40
C ALA A 74 -6.75 4.47 12.53
N LEU A 75 -5.53 4.94 12.25
CA LEU A 75 -4.29 4.19 12.46
C LEU A 75 -4.11 3.85 13.94
N VAL A 76 -4.39 4.79 14.84
CA VAL A 76 -4.33 4.52 16.29
C VAL A 76 -5.41 3.51 16.72
N CYS A 77 -6.61 3.61 16.16
CA CYS A 77 -7.68 2.62 16.39
C CYS A 77 -7.24 1.21 15.96
N PHE A 78 -6.63 1.09 14.78
CA PHE A 78 -6.04 -0.14 14.28
C PHE A 78 -4.94 -0.69 15.21
N ALA A 79 -4.01 0.17 15.64
CA ALA A 79 -2.95 -0.21 16.58
C ALA A 79 -3.53 -0.75 17.90
N LEU A 80 -4.57 -0.12 18.43
CA LEU A 80 -5.28 -0.59 19.61
C LEU A 80 -5.96 -1.94 19.39
N ALA A 81 -6.56 -2.17 18.22
CA ALA A 81 -7.17 -3.45 17.87
C ALA A 81 -6.14 -4.58 17.83
N VAL A 82 -4.98 -4.35 17.21
CA VAL A 82 -3.86 -5.30 17.18
C VAL A 82 -3.37 -5.59 18.60
N VAL A 83 -3.17 -4.55 19.42
CA VAL A 83 -2.76 -4.68 20.81
C VAL A 83 -3.79 -5.46 21.64
N TYR A 84 -5.08 -5.21 21.41
CA TYR A 84 -6.15 -5.95 22.05
C TYR A 84 -6.01 -7.45 21.80
N LEU A 85 -5.88 -7.85 20.54
CA LEU A 85 -5.76 -9.26 20.13
C LEU A 85 -4.49 -9.92 20.74
N LEU A 86 -3.38 -9.19 20.78
CA LEU A 86 -2.14 -9.66 21.44
C LEU A 86 -2.34 -9.89 22.92
N LYS A 87 -2.97 -8.94 23.63
CA LYS A 87 -3.24 -9.01 25.07
C LYS A 87 -4.24 -10.10 25.41
N ASP A 88 -5.24 -10.31 24.56
CA ASP A 88 -6.31 -11.30 24.72
C ASP A 88 -5.90 -12.73 24.33
N ASN A 89 -4.62 -13.05 24.36
CA ASN A 89 -4.07 -14.38 24.10
C ASN A 89 -4.44 -14.99 22.74
N VAL A 90 -4.71 -14.18 21.73
CA VAL A 90 -4.80 -14.70 20.36
C VAL A 90 -3.45 -15.29 19.97
N LYS A 91 -3.43 -16.52 19.47
CA LYS A 91 -2.20 -17.20 19.03
C LYS A 91 -1.51 -16.32 17.98
N THR A 92 -0.25 -15.96 18.20
CA THR A 92 0.53 -15.15 17.26
C THR A 92 0.64 -15.80 15.89
N GLU A 93 0.56 -17.13 15.86
CA GLU A 93 0.55 -17.94 14.65
C GLU A 93 -0.72 -17.71 13.81
N ALA A 94 -1.87 -17.50 14.44
CA ALA A 94 -3.09 -17.10 13.71
C ALA A 94 -2.94 -15.72 13.08
N MET A 95 -2.35 -14.75 13.79
CA MET A 95 -2.03 -13.43 13.22
C MET A 95 -1.02 -13.56 12.07
N ALA A 96 -0.04 -14.46 12.18
CA ALA A 96 0.92 -14.73 11.13
C ALA A 96 0.25 -15.26 9.85
N VAL A 97 -0.77 -16.11 9.95
CA VAL A 97 -1.55 -16.58 8.78
C VAL A 97 -2.18 -15.38 8.07
N PHE A 98 -2.92 -14.52 8.78
CA PHE A 98 -3.57 -13.36 8.16
C PHE A 98 -2.57 -12.40 7.52
N THR A 99 -1.45 -12.12 8.20
CA THR A 99 -0.39 -11.25 7.67
C THR A 99 0.28 -11.86 6.44
N SER A 100 0.51 -13.16 6.45
CA SER A 100 1.10 -13.88 5.30
C SER A 100 0.16 -13.88 4.10
N VAL A 101 -1.14 -14.12 4.32
CA VAL A 101 -2.16 -14.04 3.25
C VAL A 101 -2.22 -12.61 2.69
N PHE A 102 -2.22 -11.60 3.55
CA PHE A 102 -2.16 -10.19 3.11
C PHE A 102 -0.91 -9.93 2.25
N ALA A 103 0.26 -10.36 2.68
CA ALA A 103 1.50 -10.19 1.92
C ALA A 103 1.45 -10.92 0.56
N LEU A 104 0.86 -12.11 0.50
CA LEU A 104 0.65 -12.86 -0.76
C LEU A 104 -0.26 -12.08 -1.73
N VAL A 105 -1.36 -11.52 -1.23
CA VAL A 105 -2.25 -10.67 -2.04
C VAL A 105 -1.50 -9.44 -2.54
N VAL A 106 -0.70 -8.80 -1.68
CA VAL A 106 0.16 -7.66 -2.07
C VAL A 106 1.10 -8.07 -3.20
N PHE A 107 1.82 -9.18 -3.09
CA PHE A 107 2.75 -9.63 -4.13
C PHE A 107 2.06 -9.92 -5.46
N ALA A 108 0.90 -10.55 -5.43
CA ALA A 108 0.10 -10.80 -6.63
C ALA A 108 -0.34 -9.48 -7.29
N THR A 109 -0.82 -8.53 -6.50
CA THR A 109 -1.33 -7.24 -6.99
C THR A 109 -0.22 -6.37 -7.55
N VAL A 110 0.89 -6.21 -6.83
CA VAL A 110 2.03 -5.36 -7.22
C VAL A 110 2.68 -5.87 -8.49
N SER A 111 2.87 -7.17 -8.60
CA SER A 111 3.43 -7.78 -9.82
C SER A 111 2.43 -7.85 -10.97
N ARG A 112 1.18 -7.42 -10.78
CA ARG A 112 0.07 -7.62 -11.75
C ARG A 112 0.00 -9.07 -12.24
N PHE A 113 0.29 -10.01 -11.34
CA PHE A 113 0.43 -11.44 -11.60
C PHE A 113 1.56 -11.83 -12.56
N SER A 114 2.32 -10.89 -13.15
CA SER A 114 3.37 -11.20 -14.13
C SER A 114 4.49 -12.08 -13.55
N VAL A 115 4.87 -11.84 -12.29
CA VAL A 115 5.90 -12.64 -11.60
C VAL A 115 5.49 -14.10 -11.43
N PHE A 116 4.20 -14.39 -11.39
CA PHE A 116 3.63 -15.74 -11.21
C PHE A 116 3.08 -16.34 -12.50
N ALA A 117 3.01 -15.56 -13.58
CA ALA A 117 2.50 -16.05 -14.87
C ALA A 117 3.53 -16.98 -15.54
N PRO A 118 3.09 -18.09 -16.18
CA PRO A 118 4.03 -19.07 -16.77
C PRO A 118 4.99 -18.47 -17.80
N SER A 119 4.54 -17.50 -18.60
CA SER A 119 5.33 -16.86 -19.66
C SER A 119 6.37 -15.86 -19.15
N THR A 120 6.16 -15.31 -17.97
CA THR A 120 7.00 -14.23 -17.37
C THR A 120 7.42 -14.58 -15.94
N PHE A 121 7.40 -15.87 -15.59
CA PHE A 121 7.69 -16.33 -14.24
C PHE A 121 9.05 -15.85 -13.74
N GLY A 122 9.03 -15.23 -12.55
CA GLY A 122 10.24 -14.69 -11.93
C GLY A 122 10.73 -13.37 -12.53
N THR A 123 10.07 -12.78 -13.52
CA THR A 123 10.40 -11.46 -14.05
C THR A 123 9.65 -10.35 -13.32
N TYR A 124 10.34 -9.26 -13.02
CA TYR A 124 9.78 -8.07 -12.40
C TYR A 124 10.13 -6.84 -13.21
N GLY A 125 9.13 -6.22 -13.82
CA GLY A 125 9.31 -5.05 -14.68
C GLY A 125 8.94 -3.74 -13.98
N VAL A 126 9.69 -2.69 -14.25
CA VAL A 126 9.41 -1.32 -13.80
C VAL A 126 9.22 -0.39 -15.00
N SER A 127 8.49 0.70 -14.81
CA SER A 127 8.23 1.67 -15.87
C SER A 127 9.50 2.47 -16.24
N THR A 128 9.59 2.85 -17.51
CA THR A 128 10.67 3.69 -18.03
C THR A 128 10.19 5.12 -18.27
N PHE A 129 11.15 6.04 -18.27
CA PHE A 129 10.97 7.45 -18.60
C PHE A 129 11.99 7.89 -19.62
N LEU A 130 11.60 8.85 -20.44
CA LEU A 130 12.49 9.57 -21.33
C LEU A 130 12.79 10.95 -20.74
N SER A 131 14.08 11.30 -20.63
CA SER A 131 14.51 12.63 -20.28
C SER A 131 14.22 13.60 -21.44
N THR A 132 13.58 14.75 -21.15
CA THR A 132 13.34 15.80 -22.13
C THR A 132 14.36 16.92 -21.97
N TYR A 133 14.63 17.68 -23.05
CA TYR A 133 15.57 18.81 -23.04
C TYR A 133 15.23 19.92 -22.03
N ALA A 134 13.96 20.01 -21.62
CA ALA A 134 13.49 20.98 -20.61
C ALA A 134 13.62 20.46 -19.16
N GLY A 135 14.32 19.35 -18.93
CA GLY A 135 14.43 18.75 -17.60
C GLY A 135 13.17 17.98 -17.15
N GLY A 136 12.15 17.92 -18.01
CA GLY A 136 10.95 17.13 -17.77
C GLY A 136 11.17 15.64 -18.01
N ARG A 137 10.24 14.84 -17.49
CA ARG A 137 10.21 13.38 -17.66
C ARG A 137 8.93 13.00 -18.38
N SER A 138 9.04 12.22 -19.45
CA SER A 138 7.89 11.63 -20.13
C SER A 138 7.80 10.16 -19.78
N ALA A 139 6.68 9.75 -19.20
CA ALA A 139 6.41 8.33 -18.96
C ALA A 139 6.19 7.62 -20.30
N LEU A 140 6.88 6.50 -20.49
CA LEU A 140 6.77 5.66 -21.67
C LEU A 140 6.13 4.32 -21.28
N PRO A 141 5.27 3.73 -22.12
CA PRO A 141 4.71 2.40 -21.89
C PRO A 141 5.74 1.28 -22.16
N LEU A 142 6.97 1.52 -21.81
CA LEU A 142 8.06 0.55 -21.80
C LEU A 142 8.31 0.07 -20.38
N LYS A 143 8.54 -1.23 -20.25
CA LYS A 143 8.95 -1.84 -18.99
C LYS A 143 10.36 -2.38 -19.11
N ALA A 144 11.19 -2.07 -18.14
CA ALA A 144 12.51 -2.66 -18.00
C ALA A 144 12.45 -3.77 -16.94
N ASP A 145 13.05 -4.91 -17.26
CA ASP A 145 13.09 -6.04 -16.36
C ASP A 145 14.22 -5.89 -15.35
N LEU A 146 13.91 -6.07 -14.07
CA LEU A 146 14.87 -6.05 -12.98
C LEU A 146 15.27 -7.49 -12.61
N PRO A 147 16.53 -7.89 -12.88
CA PRO A 147 16.97 -9.24 -12.54
C PRO A 147 16.87 -9.50 -11.04
N TYR A 148 16.58 -10.76 -10.68
CA TYR A 148 16.49 -11.29 -9.32
C TYR A 148 15.31 -10.79 -8.46
N VAL A 149 14.76 -9.59 -8.67
CA VAL A 149 13.67 -9.04 -7.85
C VAL A 149 12.45 -9.97 -7.87
N GLY A 150 12.03 -10.41 -9.05
CA GLY A 150 10.90 -11.32 -9.20
C GLY A 150 11.14 -12.67 -8.50
N TRP A 151 12.35 -13.19 -8.53
CA TRP A 151 12.71 -14.43 -7.83
C TRP A 151 12.65 -14.30 -6.32
N PHE A 152 13.03 -13.14 -5.75
CA PHE A 152 12.84 -12.88 -4.32
C PHE A 152 11.36 -12.80 -3.95
N ILE A 153 10.52 -12.24 -4.82
CA ILE A 153 9.05 -12.22 -4.63
C ILE A 153 8.50 -13.64 -4.66
N VAL A 154 8.87 -14.46 -5.64
CA VAL A 154 8.45 -15.86 -5.74
C VAL A 154 8.89 -16.67 -4.53
N ALA A 155 10.16 -16.55 -4.15
CA ALA A 155 10.69 -17.25 -2.97
C ALA A 155 9.96 -16.83 -1.69
N SER A 156 9.74 -15.52 -1.51
CA SER A 156 9.00 -15.00 -0.37
C SER A 156 7.55 -15.50 -0.36
N ALA A 157 6.88 -15.50 -1.51
CA ALA A 157 5.52 -16.00 -1.63
C ALA A 157 5.42 -17.50 -1.28
N ALA A 158 6.33 -18.32 -1.79
CA ALA A 158 6.38 -19.75 -1.47
C ALA A 158 6.62 -20.00 0.02
N LEU A 159 7.56 -19.26 0.64
CA LEU A 159 7.86 -19.35 2.06
C LEU A 159 6.67 -18.90 2.94
N LEU A 160 5.99 -17.81 2.58
CA LEU A 160 4.80 -17.33 3.28
C LEU A 160 3.62 -18.31 3.14
N ALA A 161 3.41 -18.86 1.94
CA ALA A 161 2.38 -19.89 1.73
C ALA A 161 2.65 -21.13 2.59
N GLY A 162 3.89 -21.63 2.59
CA GLY A 162 4.31 -22.74 3.43
C GLY A 162 4.16 -22.43 4.92
N ALA A 163 4.58 -21.24 5.37
CA ALA A 163 4.39 -20.80 6.75
C ALA A 163 2.91 -20.75 7.13
N SER A 164 2.05 -20.21 6.24
CA SER A 164 0.59 -20.14 6.47
C SER A 164 -0.03 -21.51 6.66
N VAL A 165 0.32 -22.49 5.83
CA VAL A 165 -0.17 -23.87 5.94
C VAL A 165 0.28 -24.49 7.26
N LEU A 166 1.55 -24.33 7.64
CA LEU A 166 2.08 -24.86 8.89
C LEU A 166 1.46 -24.20 10.12
N PHE A 167 1.27 -22.89 10.11
CA PHE A 167 0.61 -22.18 11.21
C PHE A 167 -0.89 -22.55 11.29
N ALA A 168 -1.58 -22.68 10.16
CA ALA A 168 -2.97 -23.15 10.16
C ALA A 168 -3.07 -24.55 10.76
N ARG A 169 -2.15 -25.47 10.39
CA ARG A 169 -2.07 -26.80 10.97
C ARG A 169 -1.81 -26.76 12.48
N TYR A 170 -0.88 -25.91 12.95
CA TYR A 170 -0.63 -25.72 14.37
C TYR A 170 -1.86 -25.16 15.11
N VAL A 171 -2.51 -24.16 14.56
CA VAL A 171 -3.71 -23.56 15.19
C VAL A 171 -4.83 -24.58 15.34
N TYR A 172 -4.99 -25.48 14.34
CA TYR A 172 -6.05 -26.50 14.34
C TYR A 172 -5.69 -27.78 15.11
N ARG A 173 -4.43 -28.26 15.01
CA ARG A 173 -4.00 -29.56 15.57
C ARG A 173 -3.02 -29.47 16.73
N GLU A 174 -2.59 -28.28 17.10
CA GLU A 174 -1.59 -27.99 18.12
C GLU A 174 -0.22 -28.72 17.92
N ASP A 175 0.15 -28.95 16.65
CA ASP A 175 1.38 -29.62 16.25
C ASP A 175 2.58 -28.67 16.39
N GLU A 176 3.35 -28.81 17.47
CA GLU A 176 4.53 -27.97 17.77
C GLU A 176 5.64 -28.06 16.71
N THR A 177 5.71 -29.17 15.95
CA THR A 177 6.64 -29.30 14.82
C THR A 177 6.26 -28.33 13.72
N SER A 178 4.98 -28.25 13.38
CA SER A 178 4.45 -27.30 12.42
C SER A 178 4.65 -25.85 12.87
N ARG A 179 4.49 -25.55 14.16
CA ARG A 179 4.79 -24.24 14.73
C ARG A 179 6.24 -23.83 14.51
N THR A 180 7.16 -24.71 14.88
CA THR A 180 8.60 -24.44 14.79
C THR A 180 9.04 -24.20 13.34
N TRP A 181 8.61 -25.04 12.41
CA TRP A 181 8.91 -24.86 10.98
C TRP A 181 8.20 -23.66 10.38
N GLY A 182 6.96 -23.36 10.77
CA GLY A 182 6.25 -22.16 10.37
C GLY A 182 7.04 -20.89 10.71
N HIS A 183 7.57 -20.77 11.93
CA HIS A 183 8.41 -19.66 12.33
C HIS A 183 9.74 -19.58 11.57
N ARG A 184 10.36 -20.72 11.22
CA ARG A 184 11.56 -20.75 10.38
C ARG A 184 11.28 -20.21 8.99
N LEU A 185 10.20 -20.70 8.34
CA LEU A 185 9.80 -20.23 7.02
C LEU A 185 9.44 -18.73 7.03
N LEU A 186 8.74 -18.26 8.07
CA LEU A 186 8.38 -16.85 8.20
C LEU A 186 9.63 -15.94 8.29
N LYS A 187 10.66 -16.36 9.03
CA LYS A 187 11.93 -15.63 9.12
C LYS A 187 12.67 -15.61 7.78
N LEU A 188 12.71 -16.75 7.09
CA LEU A 188 13.30 -16.83 5.75
C LEU A 188 12.54 -15.96 4.75
N ALA A 189 11.21 -15.93 4.83
CA ALA A 189 10.39 -15.03 4.02
C ALA A 189 10.71 -13.55 4.29
N LEU A 190 10.89 -13.16 5.55
CA LEU A 190 11.29 -11.79 5.91
C LEU A 190 12.64 -11.43 5.31
N VAL A 191 13.63 -12.34 5.34
CA VAL A 191 14.94 -12.12 4.69
C VAL A 191 14.78 -11.99 3.18
N ALA A 192 14.00 -12.86 2.54
CA ALA A 192 13.75 -12.79 1.10
C ALA A 192 13.07 -11.48 0.68
N GLN A 193 12.09 -11.01 1.46
CA GLN A 193 11.44 -9.71 1.26
C GLN A 193 12.46 -8.56 1.35
N GLY A 194 13.26 -8.54 2.40
CA GLY A 194 14.31 -7.53 2.60
C GLY A 194 15.32 -7.50 1.46
N LEU A 195 15.80 -8.66 1.03
CA LEU A 195 16.72 -8.78 -0.11
C LEU A 195 16.06 -8.33 -1.42
N GLY A 196 14.80 -8.69 -1.64
CA GLY A 196 14.04 -8.24 -2.80
C GLY A 196 13.91 -6.71 -2.86
N ILE A 197 13.59 -6.07 -1.75
CA ILE A 197 13.48 -4.61 -1.65
C ILE A 197 14.86 -3.95 -1.85
N LEU A 198 15.91 -4.46 -1.22
CA LEU A 198 17.28 -3.94 -1.38
C LEU A 198 17.73 -4.07 -2.83
N THR A 199 17.49 -5.22 -3.46
CA THR A 199 17.81 -5.46 -4.87
C THR A 199 17.05 -4.51 -5.79
N LEU A 200 15.75 -4.31 -5.55
CA LEU A 200 14.93 -3.35 -6.28
C LEU A 200 15.54 -1.94 -6.19
N VAL A 201 15.77 -1.45 -4.97
CA VAL A 201 16.28 -0.09 -4.74
C VAL A 201 17.69 0.09 -5.31
N SER A 202 18.56 -0.88 -5.13
CA SER A 202 19.94 -0.79 -5.65
C SER A 202 19.97 -0.78 -7.17
N GLN A 203 19.18 -1.62 -7.82
CA GLN A 203 19.15 -1.70 -9.28
C GLN A 203 18.55 -0.45 -9.93
N VAL A 204 17.49 0.13 -9.34
CA VAL A 204 16.92 1.36 -9.87
C VAL A 204 17.88 2.55 -9.74
N LYS A 205 18.71 2.60 -8.69
CA LYS A 205 19.74 3.65 -8.52
C LYS A 205 20.97 3.48 -9.41
N SER A 206 21.36 2.24 -9.70
CA SER A 206 22.61 1.92 -10.40
C SER A 206 22.46 1.72 -11.92
N LEU A 207 21.27 1.95 -12.48
CA LEU A 207 21.00 1.70 -13.88
C LEU A 207 21.66 2.75 -14.78
N THR A 208 22.76 2.35 -15.39
CA THR A 208 23.48 3.13 -16.43
C THR A 208 23.04 2.76 -17.85
N ASP A 209 22.49 1.55 -18.04
CA ASP A 209 22.03 1.04 -19.34
C ASP A 209 20.61 0.48 -19.23
N VAL A 210 19.64 1.36 -19.40
CA VAL A 210 18.21 1.01 -19.38
C VAL A 210 17.82 0.27 -20.66
N ALA A 211 18.41 0.62 -21.79
CA ALA A 211 18.05 0.05 -23.09
C ALA A 211 18.23 -1.47 -23.14
N SER A 212 19.31 -1.99 -22.53
CA SER A 212 19.57 -3.44 -22.48
C SER A 212 18.55 -4.22 -21.63
N ARG A 213 17.81 -3.53 -20.77
CA ARG A 213 16.86 -4.12 -19.81
C ARG A 213 15.40 -3.95 -20.20
N VAL A 214 15.10 -3.21 -21.28
CA VAL A 214 13.73 -3.07 -21.75
C VAL A 214 13.22 -4.42 -22.25
N GLY A 215 12.14 -4.90 -21.61
CA GLY A 215 11.55 -6.19 -21.95
C GLY A 215 10.90 -6.18 -23.33
N ARG A 216 11.23 -7.16 -24.17
CA ARG A 216 10.65 -7.30 -25.53
C ARG A 216 9.14 -7.41 -25.51
N HIS A 217 8.55 -7.97 -24.44
CA HIS A 217 7.11 -8.10 -24.28
C HIS A 217 6.37 -6.75 -24.26
N SER A 218 7.05 -5.64 -23.97
CA SER A 218 6.46 -4.30 -24.00
C SER A 218 6.61 -3.56 -25.32
N TYR A 219 7.38 -4.10 -26.27
CA TYR A 219 7.69 -3.42 -27.53
C TYR A 219 6.46 -3.23 -28.42
N ALA A 220 5.60 -4.22 -28.54
CA ALA A 220 4.39 -4.10 -29.34
C ALA A 220 3.46 -2.99 -28.82
N GLN A 221 3.23 -2.95 -27.50
CA GLN A 221 2.42 -1.91 -26.85
C GLN A 221 3.05 -0.52 -26.99
N PHE A 222 4.36 -0.44 -26.87
CA PHE A 222 5.07 0.82 -27.07
C PHE A 222 5.05 1.30 -28.51
N GLY A 223 5.24 0.40 -29.49
CA GLY A 223 5.11 0.72 -30.90
C GLY A 223 3.72 1.25 -31.27
N GLN A 224 2.67 0.62 -30.76
CA GLN A 224 1.30 1.10 -30.92
C GLN A 224 1.13 2.51 -30.34
N TRP A 225 1.56 2.74 -29.10
CA TRP A 225 1.51 4.05 -28.46
C TRP A 225 2.28 5.13 -29.24
N MET A 226 3.45 4.78 -29.81
CA MET A 226 4.21 5.72 -30.66
C MET A 226 3.42 6.16 -31.90
N LEU A 227 2.72 5.24 -32.57
CA LEU A 227 1.89 5.56 -33.72
C LEU A 227 0.70 6.47 -33.33
N GLU A 228 0.08 6.21 -32.19
CA GLU A 228 -1.01 7.05 -31.65
C GLU A 228 -0.49 8.49 -31.34
N GLN A 229 0.72 8.62 -30.80
CA GLN A 229 1.33 9.92 -30.55
C GLN A 229 1.68 10.67 -31.87
N GLN A 230 1.86 9.94 -32.97
CA GLN A 230 2.06 10.51 -34.31
C GLN A 230 0.74 10.89 -35.01
N GLY A 231 -0.40 10.73 -34.31
CA GLY A 231 -1.73 11.10 -34.83
C GLY A 231 -2.51 9.97 -35.48
N MET A 232 -2.03 8.73 -35.41
CA MET A 232 -2.79 7.57 -35.91
C MET A 232 -3.94 7.24 -34.96
N ALA A 233 -5.11 6.93 -35.49
CA ALA A 233 -6.24 6.50 -34.68
C ALA A 233 -5.92 5.16 -33.98
N ALA A 234 -6.33 4.99 -32.72
CA ALA A 234 -6.02 3.80 -31.90
C ALA A 234 -6.42 2.47 -32.58
N GLN A 235 -7.57 2.45 -33.31
CA GLN A 235 -8.01 1.29 -34.05
C GLN A 235 -7.07 0.95 -35.23
N GLN A 236 -6.52 1.96 -35.89
CA GLN A 236 -5.56 1.77 -36.97
C GLN A 236 -4.20 1.33 -36.44
N ALA A 237 -3.75 1.92 -35.35
CA ALA A 237 -2.49 1.52 -34.66
C ALA A 237 -2.57 0.06 -34.17
N ALA A 238 -3.72 -0.37 -33.66
CA ALA A 238 -3.94 -1.75 -33.22
C ALA A 238 -3.99 -2.77 -34.39
N ALA A 239 -4.28 -2.33 -35.59
CA ALA A 239 -4.32 -3.16 -36.81
C ALA A 239 -2.92 -3.38 -37.41
N VAL A 240 -1.89 -2.64 -36.99
CA VAL A 240 -0.52 -2.79 -37.49
C VAL A 240 0.06 -4.12 -37.02
N PRO A 241 0.72 -4.89 -37.90
CA PRO A 241 1.35 -6.16 -37.52
C PRO A 241 2.34 -6.01 -36.36
N VAL A 242 2.26 -6.91 -35.38
CA VAL A 242 3.07 -6.88 -34.15
C VAL A 242 4.57 -6.76 -34.44
N GLY A 243 5.09 -7.51 -35.43
CA GLY A 243 6.50 -7.44 -35.80
C GLY A 243 6.97 -6.08 -36.34
N VAL A 244 6.05 -5.27 -36.94
CA VAL A 244 6.36 -3.89 -37.35
C VAL A 244 6.44 -2.98 -36.13
N LEU A 245 5.48 -3.12 -35.22
CA LEU A 245 5.44 -2.37 -33.94
C LEU A 245 6.69 -2.65 -33.11
N GLU A 246 7.06 -3.93 -32.97
CA GLU A 246 8.27 -4.34 -32.22
C GLU A 246 9.55 -3.78 -32.84
N LYS A 247 9.68 -3.83 -34.19
CA LYS A 247 10.84 -3.30 -34.90
C LYS A 247 10.97 -1.78 -34.70
N GLN A 248 9.85 -1.05 -34.80
CA GLN A 248 9.83 0.40 -34.58
C GLN A 248 10.21 0.75 -33.15
N ALA A 249 9.65 0.03 -32.17
CA ALA A 249 9.98 0.19 -30.76
C ALA A 249 11.46 -0.11 -30.47
N ALA A 250 11.99 -1.20 -31.02
CA ALA A 250 13.40 -1.57 -30.85
C ALA A 250 14.33 -0.49 -31.41
N SER A 251 14.04 0.04 -32.58
CA SER A 251 14.81 1.12 -33.20
C SER A 251 14.82 2.38 -32.35
N PHE A 252 13.67 2.74 -31.77
CA PHE A 252 13.56 3.88 -30.86
C PHE A 252 14.39 3.67 -29.57
N VAL A 253 14.27 2.50 -28.94
CA VAL A 253 15.03 2.15 -27.72
C VAL A 253 16.51 2.17 -27.99
N GLN A 254 16.94 1.64 -29.14
CA GLN A 254 18.35 1.66 -29.54
C GLN A 254 18.88 3.08 -29.76
N ALA A 255 18.09 3.94 -30.40
CA ALA A 255 18.48 5.32 -30.69
C ALA A 255 18.46 6.26 -29.46
N ASN A 256 17.67 5.96 -28.44
CA ASN A 256 17.46 6.81 -27.29
C ASN A 256 17.88 6.16 -25.94
N GLY A 257 18.65 5.07 -26.00
CA GLY A 257 19.01 4.30 -24.81
C GLY A 257 19.71 5.10 -23.72
N ASP A 258 20.51 6.07 -24.11
CA ASP A 258 21.21 7.02 -23.25
C ASP A 258 20.29 8.05 -22.55
N LYS A 259 19.09 8.27 -23.09
CA LYS A 259 18.09 9.21 -22.57
C LYS A 259 16.99 8.51 -21.78
N LEU A 260 16.95 7.18 -21.84
CA LEU A 260 16.00 6.38 -21.08
C LEU A 260 16.50 6.18 -19.65
N PHE A 261 15.61 6.33 -18.68
CA PHE A 261 15.93 6.01 -17.29
C PHE A 261 14.74 5.37 -16.58
N LEU A 262 15.05 4.68 -15.48
CA LEU A 262 14.08 4.09 -14.60
C LEU A 262 13.86 5.00 -13.40
N SER A 263 12.61 5.12 -12.97
CA SER A 263 12.28 5.87 -11.77
C SER A 263 11.28 5.09 -10.93
N LEU A 264 11.58 4.96 -9.65
CA LEU A 264 10.60 4.45 -8.67
C LEU A 264 9.40 5.40 -8.52
N ASN A 265 9.53 6.65 -8.92
CA ASN A 265 8.45 7.63 -8.88
C ASN A 265 7.28 7.26 -9.81
N ALA A 266 7.50 6.39 -10.79
CA ALA A 266 6.44 5.89 -11.65
C ALA A 266 5.55 4.84 -10.98
N ASN A 267 6.12 4.07 -10.03
CA ASN A 267 5.41 3.01 -9.31
C ASN A 267 5.71 3.07 -7.80
N PRO A 268 5.45 4.22 -7.16
CA PRO A 268 5.66 4.37 -5.71
C PRO A 268 4.84 3.38 -4.90
N VAL A 269 3.71 2.95 -5.44
CA VAL A 269 2.79 1.96 -4.85
C VAL A 269 3.41 0.60 -4.73
N GLU A 270 4.15 0.16 -5.75
CA GLU A 270 4.79 -1.15 -5.73
C GLU A 270 5.79 -1.24 -4.59
N LEU A 271 6.66 -0.24 -4.44
CA LEU A 271 7.59 -0.18 -3.31
C LEU A 271 6.85 -0.04 -1.98
N SER A 272 5.81 0.79 -1.92
CA SER A 272 4.97 0.98 -0.73
C SER A 272 4.35 -0.32 -0.28
N ALA A 273 3.77 -1.06 -1.22
CA ALA A 273 3.11 -2.32 -0.95
C ALA A 273 4.12 -3.39 -0.49
N LEU A 274 5.28 -3.50 -1.16
CA LEU A 274 6.35 -4.42 -0.74
C LEU A 274 6.88 -4.10 0.66
N LEU A 275 7.08 -2.82 0.97
CA LEU A 275 7.49 -2.37 2.30
C LEU A 275 6.39 -2.65 3.34
N THR A 276 5.12 -2.47 3.01
CA THR A 276 4.00 -2.77 3.91
C THR A 276 3.95 -4.26 4.21
N ALA A 277 4.11 -5.13 3.20
CA ALA A 277 4.19 -6.57 3.40
C ALA A 277 5.39 -6.97 4.28
N PHE A 278 6.55 -6.36 4.03
CA PHE A 278 7.77 -6.58 4.83
C PHE A 278 7.57 -6.15 6.29
N VAL A 279 7.05 -4.95 6.52
CA VAL A 279 6.81 -4.43 7.89
C VAL A 279 5.78 -5.28 8.61
N GLY A 280 4.69 -5.70 7.95
CA GLY A 280 3.72 -6.62 8.54
C GLY A 280 4.36 -7.94 8.97
N THR A 281 5.17 -8.55 8.11
CA THR A 281 5.92 -9.78 8.42
C THR A 281 6.89 -9.56 9.58
N LEU A 282 7.62 -8.44 9.58
CA LEU A 282 8.56 -8.05 10.63
C LEU A 282 7.86 -7.91 11.99
N PHE A 283 6.70 -7.23 12.03
CA PHE A 283 5.93 -7.10 13.27
C PHE A 283 5.54 -8.46 13.85
N VAL A 284 5.02 -9.36 13.03
CA VAL A 284 4.64 -10.69 13.51
C VAL A 284 5.85 -11.47 14.00
N VAL A 285 6.99 -11.38 13.32
CA VAL A 285 8.24 -12.00 13.78
C VAL A 285 8.66 -11.44 15.13
N ILE A 286 8.68 -10.12 15.31
CA ILE A 286 9.07 -9.47 16.57
C ILE A 286 8.12 -9.88 17.70
N PHE A 287 6.81 -9.83 17.49
CA PHE A 287 5.82 -10.19 18.50
C PHE A 287 5.88 -11.67 18.89
N SER A 288 6.28 -12.54 17.99
CA SER A 288 6.44 -13.97 18.28
C SER A 288 7.63 -14.28 19.20
N PHE A 289 8.64 -13.40 19.29
CA PHE A 289 9.84 -13.64 20.09
C PHE A 289 9.68 -13.44 21.59
N ARG A 290 8.83 -12.51 22.04
CA ARG A 290 8.66 -12.12 23.44
C ARG A 290 7.21 -11.86 23.83
N THR A 291 6.31 -12.65 23.32
CA THR A 291 4.86 -12.46 23.44
C THR A 291 4.42 -12.29 24.92
N GLU A 292 4.92 -13.14 25.83
CA GLU A 292 4.52 -13.09 27.24
C GLU A 292 4.98 -11.80 27.94
N ARG A 293 6.19 -11.33 27.67
CA ARG A 293 6.69 -10.07 28.25
C ARG A 293 5.91 -8.87 27.70
N LEU A 294 5.59 -8.90 26.40
CA LEU A 294 4.78 -7.86 25.78
C LEU A 294 3.37 -7.84 26.37
N ARG A 295 2.72 -9.00 26.51
CA ARG A 295 1.40 -9.13 27.12
C ARG A 295 1.38 -8.59 28.55
N ALA A 296 2.40 -8.89 29.36
CA ALA A 296 2.50 -8.39 30.73
C ALA A 296 2.62 -6.86 30.81
N ALA A 297 3.34 -6.24 29.85
CA ALA A 297 3.55 -4.80 29.80
C ALA A 297 2.37 -4.00 29.26
N LEU A 298 1.40 -4.65 28.55
CA LEU A 298 0.26 -3.99 27.94
C LEU A 298 -0.83 -3.67 28.99
N PRO A 299 -1.62 -2.58 28.79
CA PRO A 299 -2.75 -2.23 29.65
C PRO A 299 -3.82 -3.33 29.72
N SER A 300 -4.77 -3.19 30.63
CA SER A 300 -5.90 -4.12 30.73
C SER A 300 -6.78 -4.07 29.46
N LEU A 301 -7.36 -5.21 29.10
CA LEU A 301 -8.23 -5.37 27.93
C LEU A 301 -9.35 -4.32 27.90
N GLU A 302 -9.97 -4.05 29.05
CA GLU A 302 -11.05 -3.07 29.18
C GLU A 302 -10.62 -1.65 28.79
N LYS A 303 -9.40 -1.23 29.21
CA LYS A 303 -8.86 0.08 28.86
C LYS A 303 -8.54 0.19 27.37
N VAL A 304 -7.97 -0.86 26.78
CA VAL A 304 -7.67 -0.91 25.35
C VAL A 304 -8.97 -0.90 24.53
N ASP A 305 -9.96 -1.72 24.91
CA ASP A 305 -11.26 -1.80 24.27
C ASP A 305 -12.02 -0.47 24.34
N SER A 306 -12.06 0.17 25.52
CA SER A 306 -12.68 1.49 25.70
C SER A 306 -12.04 2.56 24.82
N LEU A 307 -10.70 2.55 24.71
CA LEU A 307 -10.00 3.53 23.89
C LEU A 307 -10.19 3.26 22.37
N MET A 308 -10.20 1.98 21.97
CA MET A 308 -10.51 1.56 20.60
C MET A 308 -11.91 2.05 20.19
N TYR A 309 -12.90 1.91 21.06
CA TYR A 309 -14.26 2.43 20.81
C TYR A 309 -14.28 3.96 20.62
N LYS A 310 -13.59 4.69 21.51
CA LYS A 310 -13.52 6.17 21.43
C LYS A 310 -12.82 6.65 20.18
N THR A 311 -11.71 6.01 19.81
CA THR A 311 -10.97 6.33 18.57
C THR A 311 -11.77 5.97 17.32
N ALA A 312 -12.52 4.86 17.32
CA ALA A 312 -13.43 4.53 16.23
C ALA A 312 -14.56 5.57 16.06
N GLY A 313 -15.14 6.03 17.16
CA GLY A 313 -16.14 7.09 17.13
C GLY A 313 -15.59 8.41 16.58
N LEU A 314 -14.38 8.77 16.99
CA LEU A 314 -13.71 9.97 16.48
C LEU A 314 -13.34 9.83 14.99
N THR A 315 -12.91 8.63 14.57
CA THR A 315 -12.66 8.33 13.14
C THR A 315 -13.94 8.46 12.32
N PHE A 316 -15.05 7.91 12.82
CA PHE A 316 -16.36 8.03 12.14
C PHE A 316 -16.78 9.49 11.94
N ALA A 317 -16.68 10.31 12.99
CA ALA A 317 -16.98 11.74 12.90
C ALA A 317 -16.02 12.47 11.94
N GLY A 318 -14.74 12.16 12.00
CA GLY A 318 -13.72 12.73 11.11
C GLY A 318 -13.94 12.35 9.64
N LEU A 319 -14.32 11.09 9.36
CA LEU A 319 -14.65 10.66 8.00
C LEU A 319 -15.93 11.31 7.47
N ALA A 320 -16.92 11.59 8.33
CA ALA A 320 -18.09 12.38 7.94
C ALA A 320 -17.70 13.80 7.50
N LEU A 321 -16.85 14.47 8.28
CA LEU A 321 -16.32 15.78 7.92
C LEU A 321 -15.48 15.71 6.63
N LEU A 322 -14.70 14.67 6.44
CA LEU A 322 -13.94 14.42 5.20
C LEU A 322 -14.88 14.34 3.99
N LEU A 323 -15.97 13.59 4.08
CA LEU A 323 -16.96 13.47 3.01
C LEU A 323 -17.63 14.82 2.70
N ILE A 324 -18.02 15.57 3.73
CA ILE A 324 -18.65 16.88 3.57
C ILE A 324 -17.69 17.89 2.92
N THR A 325 -16.48 18.02 3.45
CA THR A 325 -15.47 18.96 2.90
C THR A 325 -15.02 18.56 1.50
N GLY A 326 -14.96 17.25 1.22
CA GLY A 326 -14.67 16.71 -0.10
C GLY A 326 -15.77 17.01 -1.12
N ALA A 327 -17.04 16.88 -0.71
CA ALA A 327 -18.17 17.22 -1.55
C ALA A 327 -18.21 18.73 -1.90
N VAL A 328 -17.93 19.62 -0.94
CA VAL A 328 -17.85 21.05 -1.21
C VAL A 328 -16.70 21.37 -2.18
N TRP A 329 -15.52 20.76 -1.98
CA TRP A 329 -14.41 20.93 -2.89
C TRP A 329 -14.71 20.37 -4.29
N ALA A 330 -15.38 19.22 -4.39
CA ALA A 330 -15.81 18.64 -5.66
C ALA A 330 -16.76 19.55 -6.42
N ASN A 331 -17.69 20.21 -5.73
CA ASN A 331 -18.59 21.18 -6.36
C ASN A 331 -17.83 22.40 -6.89
N GLU A 332 -16.84 22.89 -6.18
CA GLU A 332 -16.03 24.03 -6.65
C GLU A 332 -15.15 23.64 -7.85
N SER A 333 -14.54 22.43 -7.82
CA SER A 333 -13.63 21.99 -8.87
C SER A 333 -14.34 21.44 -10.12
N TRP A 334 -15.46 20.76 -9.96
CA TRP A 334 -16.14 20.01 -11.04
C TRP A 334 -17.63 20.35 -11.20
N GLY A 335 -18.16 21.34 -10.46
CA GLY A 335 -19.54 21.80 -10.54
C GLY A 335 -20.56 20.79 -9.99
N ARG A 336 -20.15 19.81 -9.19
CA ARG A 336 -21.01 18.79 -8.60
C ARG A 336 -20.48 18.32 -7.26
N TYR A 337 -21.37 18.12 -6.29
CA TYR A 337 -20.99 17.66 -4.95
C TYR A 337 -20.58 16.19 -4.89
N TRP A 338 -21.05 15.37 -5.84
CA TRP A 338 -20.82 13.93 -5.87
C TRP A 338 -20.86 13.39 -7.29
N GLY A 339 -19.90 12.56 -7.67
CA GLY A 339 -19.76 12.01 -9.02
C GLY A 339 -19.61 10.51 -9.10
N TRP A 340 -19.75 9.80 -7.97
CA TRP A 340 -19.48 8.35 -7.87
C TRP A 340 -18.06 7.98 -8.30
N ASP A 341 -17.11 8.90 -8.17
CA ASP A 341 -15.71 8.62 -8.40
C ASP A 341 -15.24 7.51 -7.44
N PRO A 342 -14.35 6.61 -7.88
CA PRO A 342 -13.86 5.52 -7.04
C PRO A 342 -13.36 5.95 -5.66
N LYS A 343 -12.74 7.14 -5.56
CA LYS A 343 -12.24 7.67 -4.29
C LYS A 343 -13.35 8.17 -3.37
N GLU A 344 -14.39 8.77 -3.93
CA GLU A 344 -15.61 9.15 -3.20
C GLU A 344 -16.30 7.91 -2.63
N VAL A 345 -16.48 6.88 -3.48
CA VAL A 345 -17.09 5.61 -3.07
C VAL A 345 -16.24 4.91 -2.01
N GLY A 346 -14.93 4.87 -2.17
CA GLY A 346 -14.02 4.27 -1.18
C GLY A 346 -14.12 4.98 0.18
N ALA A 347 -14.15 6.31 0.19
CA ALA A 347 -14.32 7.09 1.43
C ALA A 347 -15.68 6.83 2.09
N LEU A 348 -16.75 6.72 1.29
CA LEU A 348 -18.09 6.38 1.77
C LEU A 348 -18.12 4.98 2.39
N VAL A 349 -17.51 3.98 1.74
CA VAL A 349 -17.44 2.61 2.26
C VAL A 349 -16.66 2.58 3.58
N ALA A 350 -15.54 3.29 3.68
CA ALA A 350 -14.78 3.40 4.92
C ALA A 350 -15.63 4.03 6.04
N TRP A 351 -16.34 5.12 5.76
CA TRP A 351 -17.23 5.77 6.71
C TRP A 351 -18.37 4.84 7.18
N LEU A 352 -19.05 4.18 6.24
CA LEU A 352 -20.12 3.22 6.55
C LEU A 352 -19.60 2.04 7.38
N THR A 353 -18.38 1.60 7.16
CA THR A 353 -17.77 0.50 7.93
C THR A 353 -17.53 0.90 9.37
N TYR A 354 -17.02 2.13 9.63
CA TYR A 354 -16.93 2.65 11.00
C TYR A 354 -18.31 2.88 11.63
N GLY A 355 -19.30 3.32 10.86
CA GLY A 355 -20.69 3.40 11.29
C GLY A 355 -21.26 2.03 11.70
N ALA A 356 -21.02 1.01 10.89
CA ALA A 356 -21.41 -0.37 11.20
C ALA A 356 -20.71 -0.89 12.45
N PHE A 357 -19.40 -0.60 12.63
CA PHE A 357 -18.68 -0.91 13.87
C PHE A 357 -19.37 -0.32 15.11
N LEU A 358 -19.69 0.97 15.06
CA LEU A 358 -20.38 1.66 16.17
C LEU A 358 -21.79 1.08 16.39
N HIS A 359 -22.51 0.81 15.30
CA HIS A 359 -23.84 0.23 15.36
C HIS A 359 -23.86 -1.13 16.06
N VAL A 360 -23.01 -2.09 15.63
CA VAL A 360 -22.99 -3.42 16.26
C VAL A 360 -22.49 -3.36 17.70
N ARG A 361 -21.61 -2.41 18.03
CA ARG A 361 -21.15 -2.20 19.39
C ARG A 361 -22.25 -1.68 20.32
N ILE A 362 -23.03 -0.72 19.86
CA ILE A 362 -24.12 -0.10 20.66
C ILE A 362 -25.33 -1.02 20.72
N SER A 363 -25.77 -1.59 19.59
CA SER A 363 -27.02 -2.34 19.49
C SER A 363 -26.89 -3.82 19.86
N ARG A 364 -25.70 -4.42 19.62
CA ARG A 364 -25.44 -5.86 19.83
C ARG A 364 -24.45 -6.12 20.97
N GLY A 365 -23.88 -5.09 21.59
CA GLY A 365 -22.92 -5.22 22.68
C GLY A 365 -21.59 -5.86 22.25
N TRP A 366 -21.23 -5.78 20.95
CA TRP A 366 -19.95 -6.35 20.47
C TRP A 366 -18.78 -5.63 21.12
N THR A 367 -18.10 -6.34 22.00
CA THR A 367 -16.87 -5.91 22.67
C THR A 367 -15.78 -6.95 22.45
N GLY A 368 -14.54 -6.60 22.74
CA GLY A 368 -13.47 -7.58 22.71
C GLY A 368 -13.01 -7.97 21.31
N ARG A 369 -12.79 -9.27 21.09
CA ARG A 369 -12.24 -9.81 19.82
C ARG A 369 -13.05 -9.44 18.59
N PRO A 370 -14.39 -9.59 18.57
CA PRO A 370 -15.18 -9.21 17.39
C PRO A 370 -15.01 -7.73 17.03
N ALA A 371 -14.99 -6.85 18.04
CA ALA A 371 -14.77 -5.42 17.85
C ALA A 371 -13.35 -5.14 17.31
N ALA A 372 -12.33 -5.82 17.83
CA ALA A 372 -10.95 -5.66 17.34
C ALA A 372 -10.80 -6.10 15.88
N TYR A 373 -11.35 -7.24 15.49
CA TYR A 373 -11.33 -7.67 14.08
C TYR A 373 -12.07 -6.70 13.17
N PHE A 374 -13.21 -6.18 13.63
CA PHE A 374 -13.97 -5.21 12.86
C PHE A 374 -13.19 -3.90 12.65
N ALA A 375 -12.52 -3.39 13.70
CA ALA A 375 -11.68 -2.19 13.60
C ALA A 375 -10.50 -2.37 12.63
N ILE A 376 -9.91 -3.57 12.59
CA ILE A 376 -8.86 -3.90 11.60
C ILE A 376 -9.41 -3.84 10.19
N VAL A 377 -10.56 -4.48 9.92
CA VAL A 377 -11.20 -4.47 8.60
C VAL A 377 -11.56 -3.04 8.18
N ALA A 378 -12.11 -2.25 9.10
CA ALA A 378 -12.45 -0.85 8.83
C ALA A 378 -11.22 -0.01 8.43
N PHE A 379 -10.09 -0.23 9.08
CA PHE A 379 -8.84 0.44 8.73
C PHE A 379 -8.30 -0.02 7.36
N LEU A 380 -8.43 -1.30 7.01
CA LEU A 380 -8.03 -1.79 5.70
C LEU A 380 -8.82 -1.13 4.56
N PHE A 381 -10.10 -0.79 4.75
CA PHE A 381 -10.86 0.00 3.78
C PHE A 381 -10.30 1.42 3.62
N ILE A 382 -9.82 2.06 4.70
CA ILE A 382 -9.12 3.35 4.59
C ILE A 382 -7.85 3.21 3.75
N ILE A 383 -7.02 2.20 4.04
CA ILE A 383 -5.80 1.95 3.26
C ILE A 383 -6.11 1.65 1.80
N PHE A 384 -7.15 0.85 1.53
CA PHE A 384 -7.59 0.59 0.16
C PHE A 384 -8.04 1.87 -0.54
N THR A 385 -8.81 2.73 0.12
CA THR A 385 -9.23 4.02 -0.44
C THR A 385 -8.04 4.93 -0.70
N TYR A 386 -7.10 4.97 0.23
CA TYR A 386 -5.92 5.83 0.15
C TYR A 386 -4.94 5.40 -0.96
N LEU A 387 -4.57 4.12 -0.97
CA LEU A 387 -3.58 3.56 -1.90
C LEU A 387 -4.25 2.86 -3.09
N GLY A 388 -5.14 1.91 -2.83
CA GLY A 388 -5.69 1.03 -3.85
C GLY A 388 -6.49 1.79 -4.90
N VAL A 389 -7.41 2.64 -4.48
CA VAL A 389 -8.26 3.39 -5.40
C VAL A 389 -7.44 4.34 -6.27
N SER A 390 -6.47 5.06 -5.69
CA SER A 390 -5.66 6.03 -6.43
C SER A 390 -4.85 5.41 -7.56
N TYR A 391 -4.51 4.12 -7.47
CA TYR A 391 -3.57 3.46 -8.37
C TYR A 391 -4.15 2.31 -9.18
N LEU A 392 -5.24 1.72 -8.73
CA LEU A 392 -5.86 0.56 -9.39
C LEU A 392 -7.08 0.94 -10.20
N LEU A 393 -7.75 2.05 -9.87
CA LEU A 393 -9.01 2.44 -10.48
C LEU A 393 -8.86 3.80 -11.18
N PRO A 394 -9.26 3.91 -12.47
CA PRO A 394 -9.30 5.19 -13.16
C PRO A 394 -10.39 6.07 -12.57
N GLY A 395 -10.09 7.36 -12.36
CA GLY A 395 -11.06 8.32 -11.82
C GLY A 395 -10.54 9.75 -11.85
N LEU A 396 -11.36 10.70 -11.39
CA LEU A 396 -11.01 12.11 -11.32
C LEU A 396 -9.85 12.40 -10.35
N HIS A 397 -9.53 11.46 -9.47
CA HIS A 397 -8.44 11.55 -8.51
C HIS A 397 -7.18 10.77 -8.94
N SER A 398 -7.07 10.37 -10.19
CA SER A 398 -5.91 9.64 -10.74
C SER A 398 -4.74 10.53 -11.17
N TYR A 399 -4.78 11.82 -10.84
CA TYR A 399 -3.71 12.79 -11.10
C TYR A 399 -2.57 12.77 -10.06
N ALA A 400 -2.63 11.89 -9.09
CA ALA A 400 -1.63 11.78 -8.02
C ALA A 400 -0.50 10.83 -8.39
#